data_ba5d2872a9f1f0a4949592772cdba1b8
#
_entry.id   ba5d2872a9f1f0a4949592772cdba1b8
#
_cell.length_a   1.000
_cell.length_b   1.000
_cell.length_c   1.000
_cell.angle_alpha   90.00
_cell.angle_beta   90.00
_cell.angle_gamma   90.00
#
_symmetry.space_group_name_H-M   'P 1'
#
loop_
_entity.id
_entity.type
_entity.pdbx_description
1 polymer ?
#
loop_
_entity_poly.entity_id
_entity_poly.type
_entity_poly.pdbx_seq_one_letter_code
_entity_poly.pdbx_strand_id
1 'polypeptide(L)'
;MPQILDGFTGQTVITTFEMTPATAQDLMEKLEAAYEQVIRHQPGFVAAGLHMNDAMTRICNYSQWQRREDYQAMLRTVEMRERNRVINTLCKGFEPVMYEVIGVY
;
A
#
# COMPACT_ATOMS: atom_id res chain seq x y z
N MET A 1 8.39 -11.93 -6.46
CA MET A 1 7.04 -12.10 -5.87
C MET A 1 7.10 -11.85 -4.38
N PRO A 2 6.33 -10.93 -3.84
CA PRO A 2 6.29 -10.73 -2.38
C PRO A 2 5.77 -11.98 -1.68
N GLN A 3 6.31 -12.28 -0.51
CA GLN A 3 5.90 -13.41 0.32
C GLN A 3 5.74 -12.95 1.75
N ILE A 4 4.77 -13.53 2.45
CA ILE A 4 4.64 -13.34 3.88
C ILE A 4 5.70 -14.23 4.54
N LEU A 5 6.58 -13.62 5.33
CA LEU A 5 7.68 -14.32 5.99
C LEU A 5 7.32 -14.59 7.44
N ASP A 6 7.45 -15.85 7.87
CA ASP A 6 7.34 -16.23 9.27
C ASP A 6 8.52 -15.61 10.03
N GLY A 7 8.25 -15.05 11.20
CA GLY A 7 9.30 -14.40 11.99
C GLY A 7 9.79 -13.07 11.42
N PHE A 8 9.05 -12.47 10.49
CA PHE A 8 9.40 -11.15 9.97
C PHE A 8 9.39 -10.12 11.11
N THR A 9 10.53 -9.46 11.33
CA THR A 9 10.71 -8.53 12.44
C THR A 9 10.49 -7.07 12.05
N GLY A 10 10.25 -6.79 10.76
CA GLY A 10 9.95 -5.45 10.27
C GLY A 10 8.50 -5.05 10.52
N GLN A 11 8.07 -4.03 9.80
CA GLN A 11 6.72 -3.51 9.90
C GLN A 11 5.86 -3.94 8.73
N THR A 12 4.70 -4.54 9.02
CA THR A 12 3.66 -4.81 8.02
C THR A 12 2.59 -3.72 8.11
N VAL A 13 2.20 -3.20 6.95
CA VAL A 13 1.14 -2.19 6.85
C VAL A 13 0.11 -2.69 5.84
N ILE A 14 -1.15 -2.70 6.24
CA ILE A 14 -2.26 -3.03 5.35
C ILE A 14 -3.14 -1.79 5.24
N THR A 15 -3.29 -1.29 4.03
CA THR A 15 -4.15 -0.15 3.75
C THR A 15 -5.35 -0.62 2.95
N THR A 16 -6.54 -0.35 3.45
CA THR A 16 -7.78 -0.69 2.74
C THR A 16 -8.35 0.58 2.12
N PHE A 17 -8.59 0.53 0.82
CA PHE A 17 -9.24 1.62 0.06
C PHE A 17 -10.67 1.22 -0.23
N GLU A 18 -11.59 2.14 -0.05
CA GLU A 18 -12.99 1.98 -0.48
C GLU A 18 -13.25 2.88 -1.67
N MET A 19 -13.88 2.32 -2.72
CA MET A 19 -14.22 3.06 -3.92
C MET A 19 -15.48 2.47 -4.55
N THR A 20 -15.92 3.09 -5.64
CA THR A 20 -16.95 2.50 -6.50
C THR A 20 -16.29 1.87 -7.73
N PRO A 21 -16.98 0.96 -8.44
CA PRO A 21 -16.42 0.39 -9.67
C PRO A 21 -16.04 1.44 -10.71
N ALA A 22 -16.69 2.61 -10.68
CA ALA A 22 -16.42 3.68 -11.65
C ALA A 22 -14.97 4.19 -11.59
N THR A 23 -14.34 4.20 -10.41
CA THR A 23 -12.97 4.71 -10.24
C THR A 23 -11.96 3.61 -9.91
N ALA A 24 -12.41 2.36 -9.80
CA ALA A 24 -11.55 1.26 -9.33
C ALA A 24 -10.32 1.05 -10.20
N GLN A 25 -10.49 1.04 -11.51
CA GLN A 25 -9.38 0.81 -12.44
C GLN A 25 -8.38 1.95 -12.39
N ASP A 26 -8.84 3.20 -12.39
CA ASP A 26 -7.96 4.37 -12.29
C ASP A 26 -7.20 4.37 -10.97
N LEU A 27 -7.87 4.03 -9.87
CA LEU A 27 -7.23 3.95 -8.56
C LEU A 27 -6.14 2.89 -8.55
N MET A 28 -6.43 1.69 -9.07
CA MET A 28 -5.45 0.62 -9.14
C MET A 28 -4.23 1.03 -9.97
N GLU A 29 -4.45 1.67 -11.12
CA GLU A 29 -3.35 2.14 -11.96
C GLU A 29 -2.47 3.17 -11.25
N LYS A 30 -3.08 4.09 -10.49
CA LYS A 30 -2.32 5.07 -9.72
C LYS A 30 -1.50 4.42 -8.61
N LEU A 31 -2.06 3.41 -7.95
CA LEU A 31 -1.32 2.67 -6.92
C LEU A 31 -0.16 1.87 -7.51
N GLU A 32 -0.39 1.19 -8.63
CA GLU A 32 0.67 0.47 -9.33
C GLU A 32 1.80 1.40 -9.76
N ALA A 33 1.46 2.55 -10.35
CA ALA A 33 2.46 3.53 -10.76
C ALA A 33 3.23 4.09 -9.57
N ALA A 34 2.56 4.33 -8.44
CA ALA A 34 3.22 4.79 -7.22
C ALA A 34 4.27 3.79 -6.73
N TYR A 35 3.94 2.49 -6.75
CA TYR A 35 4.89 1.45 -6.38
C TYR A 35 6.06 1.37 -7.35
N GLU A 36 5.79 1.34 -8.64
CA GLU A 36 6.85 1.17 -9.65
C GLU A 36 7.79 2.36 -9.71
N GLN A 37 7.28 3.57 -9.57
CA GLN A 37 8.07 4.78 -9.78
C GLN A 37 8.65 5.36 -8.49
N VAL A 38 8.04 5.11 -7.33
CA VAL A 38 8.45 5.75 -6.09
C VAL A 38 8.66 4.77 -4.95
N ILE A 39 7.60 4.04 -4.55
CA ILE A 39 7.59 3.33 -3.26
C ILE A 39 8.65 2.23 -3.21
N ARG A 40 8.74 1.41 -4.25
CA ARG A 40 9.68 0.28 -4.28
C ARG A 40 11.15 0.70 -4.22
N HIS A 41 11.43 1.97 -4.49
CA HIS A 41 12.79 2.52 -4.47
C HIS A 41 13.14 3.21 -3.15
N GLN A 42 12.21 3.27 -2.21
CA GLN A 42 12.44 3.95 -0.93
C GLN A 42 13.27 3.10 0.01
N PRO A 43 14.11 3.75 0.86
CA PRO A 43 14.87 3.02 1.87
C PRO A 43 13.96 2.21 2.78
N GLY A 44 14.35 0.98 3.07
CA GLY A 44 13.61 0.10 3.97
C GLY A 44 12.43 -0.64 3.36
N PHE A 45 12.08 -0.38 2.11
CA PHE A 45 11.03 -1.14 1.44
C PHE A 45 11.44 -2.61 1.28
N VAL A 46 10.55 -3.53 1.65
CA VAL A 46 10.81 -4.97 1.56
C VAL A 46 9.97 -5.60 0.45
N ALA A 47 8.65 -5.48 0.56
CA ALA A 47 7.75 -6.13 -0.39
C ALA A 47 6.35 -5.51 -0.29
N ALA A 48 5.54 -5.70 -1.32
CA ALA A 48 4.15 -5.25 -1.32
C ALA A 48 3.31 -6.10 -2.27
N GLY A 49 1.99 -6.06 -2.05
CA GLY A 49 1.01 -6.65 -2.94
C GLY A 49 -0.25 -5.80 -2.97
N LEU A 50 -0.86 -5.73 -4.14
CA LEU A 50 -2.13 -5.03 -4.35
C LEU A 50 -3.19 -6.06 -4.73
N HIS A 51 -4.34 -5.98 -4.07
CA HIS A 51 -5.47 -6.89 -4.29
C HIS A 51 -6.74 -6.08 -4.47
N MET A 52 -7.60 -6.52 -5.37
CA MET A 52 -8.91 -5.89 -5.57
C MET A 52 -9.98 -6.97 -5.43
N ASN A 53 -11.08 -6.65 -4.73
CA ASN A 53 -12.19 -7.59 -4.60
C ASN A 53 -12.98 -7.69 -5.91
N ASP A 54 -13.76 -8.77 -6.05
CA ASP A 54 -14.51 -9.04 -7.27
C ASP A 54 -15.52 -7.94 -7.60
N ALA A 55 -16.13 -7.35 -6.59
CA ALA A 55 -17.11 -6.28 -6.77
C ALA A 55 -16.49 -4.94 -7.18
N MET A 56 -15.15 -4.83 -7.17
CA MET A 56 -14.42 -3.61 -7.50
C MET A 56 -14.79 -2.43 -6.58
N THR A 57 -14.97 -2.72 -5.30
CA THR A 57 -15.34 -1.74 -4.29
C THR A 57 -14.27 -1.55 -3.21
N ARG A 58 -13.27 -2.44 -3.18
CA ARG A 58 -12.17 -2.37 -2.21
C ARG A 58 -10.86 -2.79 -2.84
N ILE A 59 -9.79 -2.10 -2.44
CA ILE A 59 -8.41 -2.51 -2.74
C ILE A 59 -7.70 -2.70 -1.41
N CYS A 60 -6.99 -3.82 -1.28
CA CYS A 60 -6.10 -4.09 -0.16
C CYS A 60 -4.67 -3.88 -0.62
N ASN A 61 -3.98 -2.94 0.01
CA ASN A 61 -2.58 -2.67 -0.24
C ASN A 61 -1.78 -3.20 0.95
N TYR A 62 -1.07 -4.30 0.73
CA TYR A 62 -0.26 -4.98 1.72
C TYR A 62 1.21 -4.64 1.46
N SER A 63 1.90 -4.07 2.48
CA SER A 63 3.32 -3.74 2.33
C SER A 63 4.12 -4.10 3.57
N GLN A 64 5.40 -4.40 3.35
CA GLN A 64 6.35 -4.73 4.40
C GLN A 64 7.58 -3.84 4.29
N TRP A 65 8.05 -3.37 5.45
CA TRP A 65 9.14 -2.40 5.58
C TRP A 65 10.11 -2.88 6.65
N GLN A 66 11.38 -2.51 6.54
CA GLN A 66 12.36 -2.84 7.57
C GLN A 66 11.99 -2.20 8.91
N ARG A 67 11.50 -0.95 8.89
CA ARG A 67 11.10 -0.22 10.08
C ARG A 67 9.85 0.62 9.79
N ARG A 68 9.08 0.88 10.85
CA ARG A 68 7.92 1.79 10.75
C ARG A 68 8.31 3.17 10.23
N GLU A 69 9.46 3.67 10.68
CA GLU A 69 9.96 4.99 10.30
C GLU A 69 10.22 5.09 8.80
N ASP A 70 10.62 4.00 8.17
CA ASP A 70 10.83 3.97 6.71
C ASP A 70 9.51 4.14 5.96
N TYR A 71 8.46 3.49 6.41
CA TYR A 71 7.12 3.67 5.85
C TYR A 71 6.65 5.12 6.03
N GLN A 72 6.82 5.66 7.22
CA GLN A 72 6.40 7.04 7.50
C GLN A 72 7.20 8.05 6.68
N ALA A 73 8.49 7.82 6.48
CA ALA A 73 9.34 8.68 5.67
C ALA A 73 8.88 8.68 4.20
N MET A 74 8.50 7.52 3.68
CA MET A 74 7.96 7.41 2.32
C MET A 74 6.74 8.30 2.14
N LEU A 75 5.81 8.29 3.11
CA LEU A 75 4.60 9.11 3.03
C LEU A 75 4.89 10.61 3.01
N ARG A 76 6.02 11.04 3.57
CA ARG A 76 6.40 12.45 3.66
C ARG A 76 7.14 12.95 2.43
N THR A 77 7.54 12.07 1.51
CA THR A 77 8.22 12.53 0.28
C THR A 77 7.29 13.42 -0.53
N VAL A 78 7.87 14.36 -1.27
CA VAL A 78 7.08 15.27 -2.13
C VAL A 78 6.32 14.44 -3.17
N GLU A 79 6.98 13.44 -3.76
CA GLU A 79 6.39 12.57 -4.78
C GLU A 79 5.15 11.85 -4.26
N MET A 80 5.22 11.29 -3.05
CA MET A 80 4.08 10.55 -2.50
C MET A 80 2.96 11.46 -2.01
N ARG A 81 3.30 12.64 -1.50
CA ARG A 81 2.28 13.61 -1.12
C ARG A 81 1.44 14.04 -2.32
N GLU A 82 2.10 14.28 -3.46
CA GLU A 82 1.42 14.62 -4.71
C GLU A 82 0.56 13.47 -5.21
N ARG A 83 1.09 12.25 -5.21
CA ARG A 83 0.36 11.06 -5.66
C ARG A 83 -0.82 10.76 -4.76
N ASN A 84 -0.66 10.86 -3.45
CA ASN A 84 -1.75 10.61 -2.50
C ASN A 84 -2.87 11.62 -2.64
N ARG A 85 -2.57 12.86 -3.05
CA ARG A 85 -3.62 13.84 -3.33
C ARG A 85 -4.53 13.36 -4.46
N VAL A 86 -3.95 12.83 -5.54
CA VAL A 86 -4.73 12.28 -6.66
C VAL A 86 -5.47 11.01 -6.24
N ILE A 87 -4.80 10.11 -5.53
CA ILE A 87 -5.40 8.86 -5.04
C ILE A 87 -6.64 9.17 -4.19
N ASN A 88 -6.57 10.19 -3.34
CA ASN A 88 -7.70 10.59 -2.50
C ASN A 88 -8.94 11.01 -3.30
N THR A 89 -8.77 11.49 -4.52
CA THR A 89 -9.91 11.87 -5.37
C THR A 89 -10.60 10.67 -5.99
N LEU A 90 -9.97 9.50 -5.97
CA LEU A 90 -10.46 8.28 -6.63
C LEU A 90 -11.08 7.27 -5.68
N CYS A 91 -11.08 7.55 -4.38
CA CYS A 91 -11.65 6.66 -3.38
C CYS A 91 -12.52 7.45 -2.40
N LYS A 92 -13.40 6.72 -1.69
CA LYS A 92 -14.23 7.29 -0.63
C LYS A 92 -13.43 7.54 0.63
N GLY A 93 -12.40 6.73 0.82
CA GLY A 93 -11.49 6.83 1.95
C GLY A 93 -10.51 5.67 1.95
N PHE A 94 -9.49 5.77 2.80
CA PHE A 94 -8.55 4.68 2.99
C PHE A 94 -8.05 4.69 4.44
N GLU A 95 -7.66 3.52 4.91
CA GLU A 95 -7.22 3.35 6.30
C GLU A 95 -5.97 2.48 6.33
N PRO A 96 -4.79 3.08 6.58
CA PRO A 96 -3.57 2.30 6.82
C PRO A 96 -3.55 1.81 8.28
N VAL A 97 -3.26 0.53 8.47
CA VAL A 97 -3.19 -0.08 9.80
C VAL A 97 -1.88 -0.86 9.91
N MET A 98 -1.19 -0.68 11.02
CA MET A 98 0.05 -1.38 11.34
C MET A 98 -0.26 -2.75 11.92
N TYR A 99 0.43 -3.78 11.43
CA TYR A 99 0.23 -5.17 11.85
C TYR A 99 1.56 -5.84 12.18
N GLU A 100 1.49 -6.87 13.00
CA GLU A 100 2.56 -7.83 13.17
C GLU A 100 2.17 -9.14 12.50
N VAL A 101 3.12 -9.84 11.91
CA VAL A 101 2.90 -11.19 11.40
C VAL A 101 2.90 -12.14 12.60
N ILE A 102 1.75 -12.77 12.87
CA ILE A 102 1.61 -13.67 14.03
C ILE A 102 1.84 -15.12 13.62
N GLY A 103 1.46 -15.51 12.42
CA GLY A 103 1.65 -16.87 11.94
C GLY A 103 1.60 -16.93 10.43
N VAL A 104 2.33 -17.89 9.87
CA VAL A 104 2.34 -18.18 8.43
C VAL A 104 2.21 -19.70 8.29
N TYR A 105 1.29 -20.16 7.46
CA TYR A 105 0.97 -21.57 7.33
C TYR A 105 1.11 -22.08 5.91
#